data_f0eddfa8f8b812ee388b0a5a0026fc75
#
_entry.id   f0eddfa8f8b812ee388b0a5a0026fc75
#
_cell.length_a   1.000
_cell.length_b   1.000
_cell.length_c   1.000
_cell.angle_alpha   90.00
_cell.angle_beta   90.00
_cell.angle_gamma   90.00
#
_symmetry.space_group_name_H-M   'P 1'
#
loop_
_entity.id
_entity.type
_entity.pdbx_description
1 polymer ?
#
loop_
_entity_poly.entity_id
_entity_poly.type
_entity_poly.pdbx_seq_one_letter_code
_entity_poly.pdbx_strand_id
1 'polypeptide(L)'
;MRQPHRARVSDGRTEHWATDDLEMTEAKRLSVAGPAWGIEVFHRGLEQHTGVDRCQHRLRKAQRNHIGFAIRAFVRLEYQRVAEGVSWFESKCRVWRDAVRSYLTRPLYRMPAEASP
;
A
#
# COMPACT_ATOMS: atom_id res chain seq x y z
N MET A 1 -6.85 18.04 -28.78
CA MET A 1 -6.48 16.73 -29.39
C MET A 1 -5.26 16.20 -28.66
N ARG A 2 -5.36 15.04 -28.00
CA ARG A 2 -4.21 14.48 -27.25
C ARG A 2 -3.19 13.95 -28.26
N GLN A 3 -1.98 14.48 -28.26
CA GLN A 3 -0.90 13.97 -29.07
C GLN A 3 -0.08 12.94 -28.31
N PRO A 4 0.20 11.76 -28.88
CA PRO A 4 1.08 10.77 -28.24
C PRO A 4 2.53 11.24 -28.30
N HIS A 5 3.14 11.41 -27.15
CA HIS A 5 4.59 11.60 -27.04
C HIS A 5 5.31 10.25 -26.96
N ARG A 6 6.35 10.08 -27.77
CA ARG A 6 7.18 8.88 -27.81
C ARG A 6 8.55 9.21 -27.24
N ALA A 7 8.88 8.63 -26.08
CA ALA A 7 10.21 8.77 -25.49
C ALA A 7 10.97 7.43 -25.52
N ARG A 8 12.28 7.47 -25.79
CA ARG A 8 13.16 6.30 -25.62
C ARG A 8 13.72 6.31 -24.20
N VAL A 9 13.59 5.19 -23.49
CA VAL A 9 14.21 4.96 -22.20
C VAL A 9 15.63 4.42 -22.40
N SER A 10 16.52 4.65 -21.45
CA SER A 10 17.96 4.28 -21.51
C SER A 10 18.22 2.78 -21.70
N ASP A 11 17.25 1.92 -21.42
CA ASP A 11 17.32 0.46 -21.60
C ASP A 11 16.82 -0.03 -22.98
N GLY A 12 16.59 0.89 -23.93
CA GLY A 12 16.10 0.57 -25.26
C GLY A 12 14.59 0.34 -25.39
N ARG A 13 13.85 0.36 -24.28
CA ARG A 13 12.38 0.32 -24.30
C ARG A 13 11.81 1.65 -24.78
N THR A 14 10.64 1.58 -25.42
CA THR A 14 9.91 2.76 -25.86
C THR A 14 8.70 2.96 -24.94
N GLU A 15 8.64 4.09 -24.25
CA GLU A 15 7.46 4.49 -23.50
C GLU A 15 6.58 5.43 -24.35
N HIS A 16 5.29 5.24 -24.25
CA HIS A 16 4.30 6.07 -24.91
C HIS A 16 3.53 6.88 -23.88
N TRP A 17 3.61 8.20 -24.02
CA TRP A 17 2.91 9.13 -23.15
C TRP A 17 1.90 9.95 -23.96
N ALA A 18 0.70 10.15 -23.41
CA ALA A 18 -0.30 11.01 -24.01
C ALA A 18 -0.40 12.30 -23.16
N THR A 19 -0.29 13.45 -23.82
CA THR A 19 -0.40 14.75 -23.18
C THR A 19 -1.20 15.71 -24.07
N ASP A 20 -1.86 16.68 -23.45
CA ASP A 20 -2.45 17.85 -24.08
C ASP A 20 -1.50 19.06 -24.05
N ASP A 21 -0.38 18.95 -23.35
CA ASP A 21 0.70 19.95 -23.34
C ASP A 21 1.58 19.77 -24.59
N LEU A 22 1.37 20.61 -25.59
CA LEU A 22 2.13 20.55 -26.85
C LEU A 22 3.59 20.99 -26.70
N GLU A 23 3.91 21.70 -25.64
CA GLU A 23 5.26 22.21 -25.34
C GLU A 23 5.98 21.33 -24.31
N MET A 24 5.47 20.13 -24.04
CA MET A 24 6.06 19.22 -23.05
C MET A 24 7.48 18.81 -23.45
N THR A 25 8.46 19.25 -22.67
CA THR A 25 9.85 18.84 -22.79
C THR A 25 10.11 17.49 -22.13
N GLU A 26 11.18 16.79 -22.53
CA GLU A 26 11.60 15.55 -21.91
C GLU A 26 11.89 15.71 -20.40
N ALA A 27 12.52 16.80 -19.99
CA ALA A 27 12.79 17.11 -18.59
C ALA A 27 11.49 17.25 -17.77
N LYS A 28 10.47 17.92 -18.32
CA LYS A 28 9.16 18.06 -17.69
C LYS A 28 8.45 16.73 -17.62
N ARG A 29 8.51 15.91 -18.67
CA ARG A 29 7.97 14.55 -18.69
C ARG A 29 8.57 13.70 -17.56
N LEU A 30 9.88 13.68 -17.43
CA LEU A 30 10.57 12.93 -16.38
C LEU A 30 10.21 13.42 -14.98
N SER A 31 10.05 14.72 -14.78
CA SER A 31 9.64 15.28 -13.48
C SER A 31 8.23 14.84 -13.05
N VAL A 32 7.35 14.56 -14.00
CA VAL A 32 5.97 14.08 -13.75
C VAL A 32 5.91 12.55 -13.63
N ALA A 33 6.80 11.84 -14.33
CA ALA A 33 6.83 10.37 -14.35
C ALA A 33 7.07 9.77 -12.95
N GLY A 34 7.97 10.35 -12.15
CA GLY A 34 8.27 9.87 -10.80
C GLY A 34 7.04 9.89 -9.87
N PRO A 35 6.36 11.03 -9.69
CA PRO A 35 5.10 11.09 -8.94
C PRO A 35 4.01 10.16 -9.46
N ALA A 36 3.87 10.01 -10.79
CA ALA A 36 2.91 9.08 -11.38
C ALA A 36 3.21 7.63 -11.00
N TRP A 37 4.49 7.24 -11.01
CA TRP A 37 4.91 5.92 -10.53
C TRP A 37 4.66 5.73 -9.03
N GLY A 38 4.73 6.79 -8.24
CA GLY A 38 4.39 6.77 -6.82
C GLY A 38 2.96 6.31 -6.54
N ILE A 39 2.01 6.60 -7.43
CA ILE A 39 0.62 6.12 -7.32
C ILE A 39 0.58 4.59 -7.46
N GLU A 40 1.31 4.04 -8.43
CA GLU A 40 1.40 2.59 -8.64
C GLU A 40 2.02 1.88 -7.43
N VAL A 41 3.09 2.45 -6.87
CA VAL A 41 3.74 1.94 -5.65
C VAL A 41 2.77 1.97 -4.47
N PHE A 42 1.97 3.04 -4.33
CA PHE A 42 0.94 3.14 -3.31
C PHE A 42 -0.13 2.05 -3.45
N HIS A 43 -0.68 1.84 -4.63
CA HIS A 43 -1.68 0.80 -4.88
C HIS A 43 -1.13 -0.59 -4.56
N ARG A 44 0.06 -0.89 -5.04
CA ARG A 44 0.74 -2.15 -4.75
C ARG A 44 0.98 -2.36 -3.25
N GLY A 45 1.44 -1.32 -2.55
CA GLY A 45 1.63 -1.37 -1.10
C GLY A 45 0.33 -1.60 -0.35
N LEU A 46 -0.74 -0.93 -0.76
CA LEU A 46 -2.08 -1.07 -0.18
C LEU A 46 -2.60 -2.51 -0.35
N GLU A 47 -2.52 -3.06 -1.55
CA GLU A 47 -2.96 -4.44 -1.84
C GLU A 47 -2.14 -5.49 -1.09
N GLN A 48 -0.83 -5.40 -1.13
CA GLN A 48 0.06 -6.41 -0.55
C GLN A 48 0.06 -6.41 0.99
N HIS A 49 -0.14 -5.25 1.62
CA HIS A 49 0.07 -5.14 3.07
C HIS A 49 -1.21 -4.98 3.88
N THR A 50 -2.31 -4.54 3.30
CA THR A 50 -3.55 -4.25 4.05
C THR A 50 -4.71 -5.15 3.68
N GLY A 51 -4.62 -5.91 2.60
CA GLY A 51 -5.70 -6.79 2.15
C GLY A 51 -6.94 -6.04 1.66
N VAL A 52 -6.75 -4.86 1.07
CA VAL A 52 -7.85 -4.04 0.52
C VAL A 52 -8.67 -4.79 -0.52
N ASP A 53 -8.03 -5.67 -1.29
CA ASP A 53 -8.60 -6.52 -2.33
C ASP A 53 -9.42 -7.71 -1.79
N ARG A 54 -9.29 -8.02 -0.50
CA ARG A 54 -9.93 -9.19 0.15
C ARG A 54 -11.33 -8.93 0.68
N CYS A 55 -11.93 -7.80 0.32
CA CYS A 55 -13.28 -7.44 0.77
C CYS A 55 -14.33 -8.35 0.15
N GLN A 56 -14.96 -9.19 0.96
CA GLN A 56 -16.06 -10.09 0.51
C GLN A 56 -17.46 -9.51 0.76
N HIS A 57 -17.57 -8.31 1.27
CA HIS A 57 -18.84 -7.69 1.58
C HIS A 57 -19.56 -7.20 0.32
N ARG A 58 -20.87 -7.47 0.24
CA ARG A 58 -21.74 -6.97 -0.84
C ARG A 58 -22.37 -5.62 -0.54
N LEU A 59 -22.47 -5.25 0.73
CA LEU A 59 -23.05 -3.97 1.15
C LEU A 59 -22.09 -2.83 0.88
N ARG A 60 -22.56 -1.80 0.17
CA ARG A 60 -21.79 -0.61 -0.19
C ARG A 60 -21.12 0.07 1.01
N LYS A 61 -21.84 0.17 2.15
CA LYS A 61 -21.29 0.76 3.37
C LYS A 61 -20.14 -0.06 3.95
N ALA A 62 -20.28 -1.39 3.94
CA ALA A 62 -19.25 -2.30 4.43
C ALA A 62 -18.00 -2.27 3.55
N GLN A 63 -18.16 -2.21 2.22
CA GLN A 63 -17.04 -2.05 1.28
C GLN A 63 -16.29 -0.73 1.52
N ARG A 64 -17.01 0.38 1.67
CA ARG A 64 -16.38 1.69 1.97
C ARG A 64 -15.61 1.67 3.29
N ASN A 65 -16.18 1.06 4.32
CA ASN A 65 -15.52 0.94 5.62
C ASN A 65 -14.26 0.08 5.50
N HIS A 66 -14.32 -1.04 4.79
CA HIS A 66 -13.16 -1.91 4.56
C HIS A 66 -12.01 -1.15 3.86
N ILE A 67 -12.32 -0.45 2.77
CA ILE A 67 -11.34 0.37 2.05
C ILE A 67 -10.77 1.47 2.97
N GLY A 68 -11.62 2.15 3.73
CA GLY A 68 -11.20 3.18 4.68
C GLY A 68 -10.25 2.64 5.75
N PHE A 69 -10.52 1.45 6.29
CA PHE A 69 -9.63 0.80 7.25
C PHE A 69 -8.31 0.37 6.61
N ALA A 70 -8.33 -0.14 5.39
CA ALA A 70 -7.13 -0.52 4.66
C ALA A 70 -6.22 0.69 4.40
N ILE A 71 -6.78 1.82 3.97
CA ILE A 71 -6.02 3.06 3.78
C ILE A 71 -5.42 3.55 5.10
N ARG A 72 -6.18 3.54 6.19
CA ARG A 72 -5.67 3.94 7.52
C ARG A 72 -4.55 3.02 8.01
N ALA A 73 -4.68 1.71 7.79
CA ALA A 73 -3.63 0.75 8.10
C ALA A 73 -2.36 1.02 7.28
N PHE A 74 -2.51 1.30 5.98
CA PHE A 74 -1.39 1.63 5.11
C PHE A 74 -0.67 2.91 5.56
N VAL A 75 -1.41 3.97 5.85
CA VAL A 75 -0.83 5.24 6.34
C VAL A 75 -0.03 5.01 7.64
N ARG A 76 -0.51 4.14 8.53
CA ARG A 76 0.21 3.80 9.76
C ARG A 76 1.51 3.04 9.46
N LEU A 77 1.48 2.09 8.54
CA LEU A 77 2.68 1.37 8.10
C LEU A 77 3.69 2.30 7.42
N GLU A 78 3.21 3.25 6.60
CA GLU A 78 4.04 4.24 5.93
C GLU A 78 4.70 5.19 6.94
N TYR A 79 3.93 5.67 7.91
CA TYR A 79 4.48 6.50 8.99
C TYR A 79 5.60 5.78 9.74
N GLN A 80 5.40 4.54 10.12
CA GLN A 80 6.39 3.73 10.81
C GLN A 80 7.62 3.45 9.92
N ARG A 81 7.39 3.15 8.63
CA ARG A 81 8.45 2.98 7.65
C ARG A 81 9.38 4.19 7.58
N VAL A 82 8.79 5.39 7.49
CA VAL A 82 9.55 6.64 7.42
C VAL A 82 10.26 6.94 8.74
N ALA A 83 9.58 6.76 9.86
CA ALA A 83 10.13 7.07 11.19
C ALA A 83 11.28 6.13 11.58
N GLU A 84 11.20 4.85 11.23
CA GLU A 84 12.14 3.82 11.66
C GLU A 84 13.11 3.37 10.55
N GLY A 85 12.93 3.85 9.31
CA GLY A 85 13.77 3.48 8.16
C GLY A 85 13.64 2.00 7.75
N VAL A 86 12.49 1.37 8.00
CA VAL A 86 12.22 -0.05 7.71
C VAL A 86 11.30 -0.22 6.51
N SER A 87 11.22 -1.43 5.95
CA SER A 87 10.28 -1.73 4.88
C SER A 87 8.84 -1.85 5.40
N TRP A 88 7.83 -1.74 4.51
CA TRP A 88 6.43 -2.01 4.87
C TRP A 88 6.21 -3.41 5.41
N PHE A 89 6.90 -4.40 4.82
CA PHE A 89 6.83 -5.78 5.29
C PHE A 89 7.35 -5.91 6.73
N GLU A 90 8.47 -5.31 7.03
CA GLU A 90 9.05 -5.33 8.37
C GLU A 90 8.17 -4.59 9.38
N SER A 91 7.63 -3.42 9.02
CA SER A 91 6.67 -2.69 9.85
C SER A 91 5.45 -3.56 10.19
N LYS A 92 4.88 -4.23 9.18
CA LYS A 92 3.77 -5.17 9.38
C LYS A 92 4.14 -6.32 10.30
N CYS A 93 5.31 -6.93 10.10
CA CYS A 93 5.79 -8.02 10.95
C CYS A 93 6.02 -7.57 12.40
N ARG A 94 6.49 -6.35 12.63
CA ARG A 94 6.66 -5.79 13.99
C ARG A 94 5.31 -5.62 14.68
N VAL A 95 4.34 -5.00 14.00
CA VAL A 95 2.97 -4.83 14.54
C VAL A 95 2.36 -6.19 14.93
N TRP A 96 2.50 -7.19 14.06
CA TRP A 96 2.02 -8.55 14.33
C TRP A 96 2.70 -9.17 15.54
N ARG A 97 4.01 -9.10 15.59
CA ARG A 97 4.82 -9.67 16.68
C ARG A 97 4.48 -9.06 18.03
N ASP A 98 4.31 -7.74 18.05
CA ASP A 98 3.98 -7.02 19.28
C ASP A 98 2.55 -7.33 19.73
N ALA A 99 1.60 -7.45 18.80
CA ALA A 99 0.24 -7.86 19.10
C ALA A 99 0.18 -9.28 19.71
N VAL A 100 0.93 -10.23 19.11
CA VAL A 100 1.02 -11.61 19.63
C VAL A 100 1.67 -11.64 21.02
N ARG A 101 2.77 -10.92 21.23
CA ARG A 101 3.42 -10.82 22.54
C ARG A 101 2.48 -10.25 23.59
N SER A 102 1.77 -9.16 23.26
CA SER A 102 0.78 -8.54 24.14
C SER A 102 -0.35 -9.52 24.50
N TYR A 103 -0.84 -10.27 23.53
CA TYR A 103 -1.87 -11.28 23.75
C TYR A 103 -1.37 -12.43 24.66
N LEU A 104 -0.16 -12.92 24.44
CA LEU A 104 0.41 -13.99 25.26
C LEU A 104 0.64 -13.59 26.72
N THR A 105 0.97 -12.32 26.96
CA THR A 105 1.12 -11.79 28.33
C THR A 105 -0.23 -11.54 29.03
N ARG A 106 -1.26 -11.17 28.27
CA ARG A 106 -2.62 -10.89 28.80
C ARG A 106 -3.69 -11.46 27.87
N PRO A 107 -3.85 -12.78 27.79
CA PRO A 107 -4.80 -13.39 26.88
C PRO A 107 -6.23 -13.00 27.24
N LEU A 108 -7.01 -12.56 26.25
CA LEU A 108 -8.44 -12.24 26.39
C LEU A 108 -9.29 -13.47 26.69
N TYR A 109 -8.83 -14.63 26.22
CA TYR A 109 -9.46 -15.93 26.46
C TYR A 109 -8.49 -16.86 27.17
N ARG A 110 -8.89 -17.40 28.29
CA ARG A 110 -8.16 -18.48 29.00
C ARG A 110 -8.99 -19.75 28.89
N MET A 111 -8.37 -20.80 28.42
CA MET A 111 -8.99 -22.13 28.50
C MET A 111 -9.27 -22.46 29.97
N PRO A 112 -10.46 -22.99 30.32
CA PRO A 112 -10.67 -23.56 31.62
C PRO A 112 -9.62 -24.64 31.86
N ALA A 113 -8.98 -24.64 33.03
CA ALA A 113 -8.15 -25.75 33.39
C ALA A 113 -9.03 -27.01 33.35
N GLU A 114 -8.65 -28.01 32.54
CA GLU A 114 -9.32 -29.29 32.57
C GLU A 114 -9.28 -29.79 34.02
N ALA A 115 -10.45 -30.02 34.59
CA ALA A 115 -10.55 -30.68 35.85
C ALA A 115 -9.85 -32.06 35.67
N SER A 116 -8.69 -32.21 36.26
CA SER A 116 -8.02 -33.53 36.30
C SER A 116 -8.99 -34.54 36.87
N PRO A 117 -9.13 -35.74 36.28
CA PRO A 117 -10.02 -36.79 36.75
C PRO A 117 -9.66 -37.27 38.16
#